data_e3cdb9bc213f75162e247332c3a7eb66
#
_entry.id   e3cdb9bc213f75162e247332c3a7eb66
#
_cell.length_a   1.000
_cell.length_b   1.000
_cell.length_c   1.000
_cell.angle_alpha   90.00
_cell.angle_beta   90.00
_cell.angle_gamma   90.00
#
_symmetry.space_group_name_H-M   'P 1'
#
loop_
_entity.id
_entity.type
_entity.pdbx_description
1 polymer ?
#
loop_
_entity_poly.entity_id
_entity_poly.type
_entity_poly.pdbx_seq_one_letter_code
_entity_poly.pdbx_strand_id
1 'polypeptide(L)'
;MIFYFTGTGNSLYAAKQLDQELISIPQAMHREEQTYRAVIIGIVCPVYGHEMPAMVKEFLRKAKFQTNYLYLILTYGNIHGGAAELAQKELRSAGKNADYINTLKMADNYLPAFDMEEQTASEPGKKIEEHLGRIREDIEAGKKWIQPALKADRAWHQKYLERQAAVPSDQWRHIYDVTEECIGCGICTRVCPAGCIHLEKGRAVHTMENCQMCMACIHHCPQNAIRLTIPEKNPAARFHNSHIRLTEIVKANDQSGWEAHR
;
A
#
# COMPACT_ATOMS: atom_id res chain seq x y z
N MET A 1 -8.28 5.34 16.26
CA MET A 1 -7.52 6.10 15.22
C MET A 1 -6.70 5.14 14.38
N ILE A 2 -6.82 5.19 13.06
CA ILE A 2 -6.05 4.32 12.13
C ILE A 2 -5.27 5.18 11.14
N PHE A 3 -3.97 4.89 11.00
CA PHE A 3 -3.15 5.37 9.90
C PHE A 3 -3.18 4.35 8.77
N TYR A 4 -3.35 4.81 7.53
CA TYR A 4 -3.39 3.90 6.40
C TYR A 4 -2.57 4.39 5.21
N PHE A 5 -2.07 3.43 4.43
CA PHE A 5 -1.50 3.65 3.10
C PHE A 5 -2.25 2.80 2.08
N THR A 6 -2.61 3.38 0.94
CA THR A 6 -3.35 2.66 -0.10
C THR A 6 -2.97 3.09 -1.51
N GLY A 7 -2.85 2.15 -2.44
CA GLY A 7 -2.71 2.41 -3.88
C GLY A 7 -4.05 2.27 -4.60
N THR A 8 -4.67 1.10 -4.52
CA THR A 8 -5.87 0.71 -5.28
C THR A 8 -7.12 0.49 -4.43
N GLY A 9 -7.07 0.86 -3.14
CA GLY A 9 -8.24 0.87 -2.25
C GLY A 9 -8.28 -0.26 -1.21
N ASN A 10 -7.58 -1.37 -1.36
CA ASN A 10 -7.68 -2.52 -0.46
C ASN A 10 -7.43 -2.17 1.02
N SER A 11 -6.30 -1.53 1.31
CA SER A 11 -5.98 -1.16 2.70
C SER A 11 -6.91 -0.08 3.25
N LEU A 12 -7.38 0.86 2.41
CA LEU A 12 -8.38 1.84 2.84
C LEU A 12 -9.71 1.17 3.16
N TYR A 13 -10.14 0.19 2.35
CA TYR A 13 -11.34 -0.59 2.64
C TYR A 13 -11.21 -1.30 3.99
N ALA A 14 -10.12 -2.02 4.22
CA ALA A 14 -9.87 -2.69 5.50
C ALA A 14 -9.85 -1.71 6.68
N ALA A 15 -9.22 -0.55 6.53
CA ALA A 15 -9.19 0.48 7.57
C ALA A 15 -10.59 1.01 7.91
N LYS A 16 -11.45 1.24 6.90
CA LYS A 16 -12.84 1.70 7.09
C LYS A 16 -13.72 0.68 7.83
N GLN A 17 -13.38 -0.60 7.77
CA GLN A 17 -14.11 -1.64 8.51
C GLN A 17 -13.69 -1.74 9.99
N LEU A 18 -12.57 -1.13 10.37
CA LEU A 18 -12.00 -1.24 11.71
C LEU A 18 -12.19 0.02 12.57
N ASP A 19 -12.23 1.22 12.00
CA ASP A 19 -12.42 2.50 12.73
C ASP A 19 -12.99 3.58 11.80
N GLN A 20 -13.54 4.65 12.40
CA GLN A 20 -14.06 5.84 11.72
C GLN A 20 -13.00 6.96 11.60
N GLU A 21 -12.04 7.02 12.51
CA GLU A 21 -10.97 8.02 12.51
C GLU A 21 -9.78 7.52 11.69
N LEU A 22 -9.75 7.92 10.41
CA LEU A 22 -8.76 7.47 9.44
C LEU A 22 -7.83 8.61 9.02
N ILE A 23 -6.52 8.39 9.08
CA ILE A 23 -5.48 9.33 8.70
C ILE A 23 -4.63 8.69 7.59
N SER A 24 -4.56 9.33 6.44
CA SER A 24 -3.67 8.89 5.36
C SER A 24 -2.21 9.10 5.76
N ILE A 25 -1.38 8.08 5.63
CA ILE A 25 0.07 8.18 5.87
C ILE A 25 0.72 9.18 4.90
N PRO A 26 0.48 9.17 3.57
CA PRO A 26 0.97 10.21 2.68
C PRO A 26 0.68 11.63 3.16
N GLN A 27 -0.53 11.90 3.68
CA GLN A 27 -0.89 13.22 4.22
C GLN A 27 -0.25 13.48 5.59
N ALA A 28 -0.12 12.46 6.42
CA ALA A 28 0.51 12.58 7.74
C ALA A 28 2.01 12.92 7.65
N MET A 29 2.69 12.46 6.59
CA MET A 29 4.12 12.70 6.37
C MET A 29 4.48 14.18 6.23
N HIS A 30 3.52 15.04 5.88
CA HIS A 30 3.72 16.49 5.73
C HIS A 30 3.51 17.27 7.04
N ARG A 31 3.05 16.64 8.11
CA ARG A 31 2.87 17.31 9.39
C ARG A 31 4.22 17.55 10.05
N GLU A 32 4.44 18.77 10.56
CA GLU A 32 5.65 19.13 11.31
C GLU A 32 5.77 18.31 12.59
N GLU A 33 4.66 18.21 13.34
CA GLU A 33 4.58 17.39 14.53
C GLU A 33 3.86 16.06 14.22
N GLN A 34 4.57 14.97 14.47
CA GLN A 34 4.06 13.61 14.28
C GLN A 34 3.89 12.87 15.60
N THR A 35 3.31 13.56 16.59
CA THR A 35 2.93 12.96 17.88
C THR A 35 1.43 12.70 17.90
N TYR A 36 1.05 11.42 18.09
CA TYR A 36 -0.33 10.98 18.03
C TYR A 36 -0.73 10.29 19.32
N ARG A 37 -1.93 10.64 19.84
CA ARG A 37 -2.46 10.14 21.11
C ARG A 37 -3.82 9.51 20.91
N ALA A 38 -3.94 8.23 21.21
CA ALA A 38 -5.21 7.51 21.26
C ALA A 38 -5.06 6.25 22.11
N VAL A 39 -6.16 5.77 22.68
CA VAL A 39 -6.16 4.51 23.46
C VAL A 39 -5.69 3.35 22.59
N ILE A 40 -6.19 3.30 21.36
CA ILE A 40 -5.83 2.29 20.37
C ILE A 40 -5.36 3.02 19.11
N ILE A 41 -4.19 2.63 18.58
CA ILE A 41 -3.67 3.08 17.30
C ILE A 41 -3.50 1.88 16.36
N GLY A 42 -4.07 1.99 15.16
CA GLY A 42 -3.93 1.02 14.09
C GLY A 42 -3.09 1.53 12.93
N ILE A 43 -2.37 0.63 12.27
CA ILE A 43 -1.69 0.88 11.01
C ILE A 43 -2.24 -0.13 10.00
N VAL A 44 -2.77 0.34 8.87
CA VAL A 44 -3.27 -0.52 7.80
C VAL A 44 -2.55 -0.20 6.50
N CYS A 45 -1.79 -1.14 5.95
CA CYS A 45 -1.02 -0.91 4.73
C CYS A 45 -0.87 -2.19 3.90
N PRO A 46 -0.55 -2.08 2.60
CA PRO A 46 -0.29 -3.23 1.76
C PRO A 46 1.10 -3.82 2.02
N VAL A 47 1.27 -5.05 1.56
CA VAL A 47 2.55 -5.76 1.48
C VAL A 47 3.07 -5.64 0.05
N TYR A 48 4.23 -5.03 -0.12
CA TYR A 48 4.95 -4.94 -1.39
C TYR A 48 6.30 -5.67 -1.24
N GLY A 49 6.52 -6.68 -2.07
CA GLY A 49 7.75 -7.47 -1.96
C GLY A 49 7.95 -8.11 -0.57
N HIS A 50 6.87 -8.55 0.05
CA HIS A 50 6.80 -9.16 1.39
C HIS A 50 7.01 -8.18 2.56
N GLU A 51 7.14 -6.88 2.31
CA GLU A 51 7.39 -5.86 3.33
C GLU A 51 6.37 -4.71 3.26
N MET A 52 6.35 -3.88 4.30
CA MET A 52 5.59 -2.62 4.25
C MET A 52 6.22 -1.65 3.23
N PRO A 53 5.42 -0.78 2.57
CA PRO A 53 5.94 0.27 1.70
C PRO A 53 6.98 1.15 2.40
N ALA A 54 7.98 1.64 1.64
CA ALA A 54 9.06 2.45 2.19
C ALA A 54 8.54 3.70 2.95
N MET A 55 7.51 4.37 2.42
CA MET A 55 6.85 5.51 3.07
C MET A 55 6.23 5.12 4.42
N VAL A 56 5.63 3.94 4.54
CA VAL A 56 5.07 3.45 5.81
C VAL A 56 6.18 3.23 6.82
N LYS A 57 7.29 2.59 6.42
CA LYS A 57 8.46 2.40 7.28
C LYS A 57 9.03 3.76 7.76
N GLU A 58 9.13 4.74 6.85
CA GLU A 58 9.59 6.09 7.18
C GLU A 58 8.64 6.79 8.17
N PHE A 59 7.33 6.73 7.94
CA PHE A 59 6.33 7.24 8.87
C PHE A 59 6.49 6.62 10.25
N LEU A 60 6.63 5.30 10.34
CA LEU A 60 6.80 4.59 11.61
C LEU A 60 8.10 5.01 12.35
N ARG A 61 9.16 5.39 11.65
CA ARG A 61 10.37 5.92 12.27
C ARG A 61 10.17 7.32 12.85
N LYS A 62 9.44 8.19 12.14
CA LYS A 62 9.20 9.60 12.52
C LYS A 62 8.08 9.74 13.57
N ALA A 63 6.97 9.05 13.41
CA ALA A 63 5.79 9.18 14.25
C ALA A 63 6.06 8.74 15.70
N LYS A 64 5.53 9.51 16.67
CA LYS A 64 5.54 9.17 18.10
C LYS A 64 4.12 8.78 18.49
N PHE A 65 3.93 7.54 18.90
CA PHE A 65 2.64 7.04 19.34
C PHE A 65 2.57 7.01 20.86
N GLN A 66 1.53 7.65 21.42
CA GLN A 66 1.15 7.56 22.82
C GLN A 66 -0.16 6.77 22.87
N THR A 67 -0.04 5.46 23.03
CA THR A 67 -1.16 4.51 22.95
C THR A 67 -0.96 3.37 23.92
N ASN A 68 -2.07 2.76 24.36
CA ASN A 68 -2.07 1.57 25.22
C ASN A 68 -2.01 0.28 24.36
N TYR A 69 -2.40 0.37 23.07
CA TYR A 69 -2.46 -0.77 22.17
C TYR A 69 -2.16 -0.33 20.73
N LEU A 70 -1.10 -0.90 20.16
CA LEU A 70 -0.69 -0.67 18.78
C LEU A 70 -0.90 -1.94 17.96
N TYR A 71 -1.67 -1.85 16.87
CA TYR A 71 -1.84 -2.97 15.97
C TYR A 71 -1.52 -2.63 14.51
N LEU A 72 -1.16 -3.67 13.73
CA LEU A 72 -0.95 -3.56 12.29
C LEU A 72 -1.79 -4.59 11.55
N ILE A 73 -2.44 -4.17 10.46
CA ILE A 73 -3.10 -5.06 9.48
C ILE A 73 -2.44 -4.87 8.13
N LEU A 74 -1.87 -5.95 7.61
CA LEU A 74 -1.08 -5.97 6.39
C LEU A 74 -1.89 -6.64 5.28
N THR A 75 -2.41 -5.85 4.32
CA THR A 75 -3.18 -6.40 3.19
C THR A 75 -2.22 -6.97 2.13
N TYR A 76 -2.52 -8.17 1.63
CA TYR A 76 -1.69 -8.82 0.62
C TYR A 76 -2.54 -9.58 -0.39
N GLY A 77 -1.98 -9.85 -1.57
CA GLY A 77 -2.69 -10.57 -2.62
C GLY A 77 -2.42 -12.07 -2.62
N ASN A 78 -1.20 -12.49 -2.92
CA ASN A 78 -0.87 -13.90 -3.10
C ASN A 78 0.00 -14.46 -1.97
N ILE A 79 1.19 -13.91 -1.77
CA ILE A 79 2.17 -14.39 -0.78
C ILE A 79 2.56 -13.21 0.11
N HIS A 80 2.45 -13.37 1.44
CA HIS A 80 2.87 -12.33 2.40
C HIS A 80 4.32 -12.49 2.86
N GLY A 81 4.96 -13.64 2.61
CA GLY A 81 6.39 -13.87 2.87
C GLY A 81 6.84 -13.65 4.32
N GLY A 82 5.93 -13.79 5.29
CA GLY A 82 6.22 -13.50 6.70
C GLY A 82 6.16 -12.02 7.07
N ALA A 83 5.40 -11.22 6.31
CA ALA A 83 5.31 -9.76 6.46
C ALA A 83 5.05 -9.28 7.89
N ALA A 84 4.28 -10.03 8.70
CA ALA A 84 4.00 -9.65 10.10
C ALA A 84 5.27 -9.68 10.98
N GLU A 85 6.11 -10.71 10.84
CA GLU A 85 7.38 -10.77 11.56
C GLU A 85 8.36 -9.68 11.07
N LEU A 86 8.39 -9.42 9.75
CA LEU A 86 9.22 -8.37 9.16
C LEU A 86 8.76 -6.99 9.63
N ALA A 87 7.45 -6.74 9.69
CA ALA A 87 6.87 -5.50 10.22
C ALA A 87 7.23 -5.29 11.71
N GLN A 88 7.15 -6.34 12.52
CA GLN A 88 7.54 -6.26 13.92
C GLN A 88 9.04 -5.96 14.08
N LYS A 89 9.89 -6.55 13.24
CA LYS A 89 11.33 -6.26 13.21
C LYS A 89 11.58 -4.77 12.87
N GLU A 90 10.89 -4.25 11.87
CA GLU A 90 10.99 -2.84 11.47
C GLU A 90 10.53 -1.90 12.59
N LEU A 91 9.40 -2.20 13.25
CA LEU A 91 8.93 -1.44 14.41
C LEU A 91 9.96 -1.41 15.54
N ARG A 92 10.54 -2.57 15.88
CA ARG A 92 11.58 -2.65 16.91
C ARG A 92 12.81 -1.83 16.57
N SER A 93 13.22 -1.80 15.30
CA SER A 93 14.33 -0.95 14.86
C SER A 93 14.04 0.54 14.99
N ALA A 94 12.74 0.93 14.95
CA ALA A 94 12.25 2.28 15.20
C ALA A 94 11.92 2.55 16.70
N GLY A 95 12.33 1.66 17.62
CA GLY A 95 12.07 1.79 19.05
C GLY A 95 10.60 1.58 19.46
N LYS A 96 9.81 0.84 18.65
CA LYS A 96 8.38 0.59 18.86
C LYS A 96 8.09 -0.91 18.92
N ASN A 97 6.95 -1.26 19.52
CA ASN A 97 6.42 -2.62 19.51
C ASN A 97 4.93 -2.58 19.20
N ALA A 98 4.46 -3.46 18.33
CA ALA A 98 3.04 -3.71 18.18
C ALA A 98 2.60 -4.81 19.17
N ASP A 99 1.36 -4.69 19.66
CA ASP A 99 0.69 -5.72 20.44
C ASP A 99 0.07 -6.79 19.52
N TYR A 100 -0.42 -6.37 18.34
CA TYR A 100 -1.07 -7.27 17.39
C TYR A 100 -0.64 -6.95 15.95
N ILE A 101 -0.25 -7.98 15.20
CA ILE A 101 -0.01 -7.86 13.74
C ILE A 101 -0.63 -9.06 13.04
N ASN A 102 -1.52 -8.78 12.09
CA ASN A 102 -2.16 -9.79 11.28
C ASN A 102 -2.10 -9.43 9.79
N THR A 103 -2.26 -10.42 8.92
CA THR A 103 -2.37 -10.22 7.48
C THR A 103 -3.80 -10.43 7.01
N LEU A 104 -4.21 -9.71 5.98
CA LEU A 104 -5.53 -9.84 5.35
C LEU A 104 -5.36 -10.10 3.86
N LYS A 105 -5.80 -11.26 3.39
CA LYS A 105 -5.73 -11.62 1.98
C LYS A 105 -6.83 -10.90 1.20
N MET A 106 -6.44 -10.16 0.16
CA MET A 106 -7.32 -9.42 -0.74
C MET A 106 -6.94 -9.67 -2.21
N ALA A 107 -7.49 -8.93 -3.16
CA ALA A 107 -7.06 -9.00 -4.55
C ALA A 107 -5.60 -8.55 -4.70
N ASP A 108 -4.81 -9.28 -5.49
CA ASP A 108 -3.46 -8.84 -5.87
C ASP A 108 -3.56 -7.85 -7.04
N ASN A 109 -2.82 -6.76 -6.96
CA ASN A 109 -2.82 -5.73 -8.00
C ASN A 109 -1.50 -5.67 -8.79
N TYR A 110 -0.64 -6.67 -8.67
CA TYR A 110 0.64 -6.70 -9.38
C TYR A 110 0.46 -7.20 -10.81
N LEU A 111 0.35 -6.28 -11.76
CA LEU A 111 0.02 -6.52 -13.17
C LEU A 111 0.92 -7.52 -13.91
N PRO A 112 2.24 -7.60 -13.64
CA PRO A 112 3.08 -8.58 -14.34
C PRO A 112 2.77 -10.04 -14.00
N ALA A 113 2.21 -10.30 -12.82
CA ALA A 113 1.95 -11.67 -12.36
C ALA A 113 0.48 -12.08 -12.41
N PHE A 114 -0.45 -11.13 -12.36
CA PHE A 114 -1.86 -11.43 -12.18
C PHE A 114 -2.75 -10.74 -13.21
N ASP A 115 -3.79 -11.47 -13.65
CA ASP A 115 -4.90 -10.91 -14.41
C ASP A 115 -5.90 -10.26 -13.44
N MET A 116 -6.24 -8.99 -13.69
CA MET A 116 -7.12 -8.23 -12.78
C MET A 116 -8.58 -8.68 -12.85
N GLU A 117 -9.03 -9.24 -13.96
CA GLU A 117 -10.36 -9.84 -14.06
C GLU A 117 -10.44 -11.12 -13.20
N GLU A 118 -9.42 -11.99 -13.28
CA GLU A 118 -9.33 -13.18 -12.43
C GLU A 118 -9.22 -12.81 -10.94
N GLN A 119 -8.44 -11.77 -10.61
CA GLN A 119 -8.32 -11.30 -9.22
C GLN A 119 -9.64 -10.80 -8.66
N THR A 120 -10.40 -10.04 -9.46
CA THR A 120 -11.73 -9.55 -9.10
C THR A 120 -12.73 -10.72 -8.96
N ALA A 121 -12.76 -11.62 -9.93
CA ALA A 121 -13.66 -12.78 -9.90
C ALA A 121 -13.40 -13.73 -8.71
N SER A 122 -12.14 -13.84 -8.27
CA SER A 122 -11.75 -14.70 -7.13
C SER A 122 -11.94 -14.05 -5.76
N GLU A 123 -12.31 -12.77 -5.69
CA GLU A 123 -12.40 -12.02 -4.43
C GLU A 123 -13.39 -12.63 -3.41
N PRO A 124 -14.59 -13.12 -3.80
CA PRO A 124 -15.50 -13.77 -2.86
C PRO A 124 -14.89 -14.97 -2.12
N GLY A 125 -14.02 -15.72 -2.79
CA GLY A 125 -13.32 -16.87 -2.19
C GLY A 125 -12.27 -16.50 -1.14
N LYS A 126 -11.88 -15.23 -1.06
CA LYS A 126 -10.88 -14.76 -0.07
C LYS A 126 -11.50 -14.53 1.31
N LYS A 127 -12.83 -14.53 1.44
CA LYS A 127 -13.57 -14.39 2.72
C LYS A 127 -13.13 -13.17 3.54
N ILE A 128 -12.98 -12.03 2.86
CA ILE A 128 -12.41 -10.81 3.43
C ILE A 128 -13.20 -10.37 4.66
N GLU A 129 -14.54 -10.33 4.58
CA GLU A 129 -15.40 -9.90 5.67
C GLU A 129 -15.32 -10.81 6.90
N GLU A 130 -15.23 -12.14 6.69
CA GLU A 130 -15.07 -13.11 7.77
C GLU A 130 -13.72 -12.89 8.50
N HIS A 131 -12.66 -12.63 7.75
CA HIS A 131 -11.34 -12.35 8.33
C HIS A 131 -11.32 -11.00 9.04
N LEU A 132 -11.93 -9.96 8.48
CA LEU A 132 -12.06 -8.65 9.13
C LEU A 132 -12.88 -8.72 10.41
N GLY A 133 -13.95 -9.52 10.44
CA GLY A 133 -14.74 -9.76 11.65
C GLY A 133 -13.87 -10.32 12.77
N ARG A 134 -13.10 -11.38 12.49
CA ARG A 134 -12.16 -11.98 13.46
C ARG A 134 -11.06 -11.03 13.91
N ILE A 135 -10.51 -10.24 13.00
CA ILE A 135 -9.50 -9.23 13.33
C ILE A 135 -10.08 -8.17 14.27
N ARG A 136 -11.31 -7.72 14.03
CA ARG A 136 -12.03 -6.77 14.89
C ARG A 136 -12.23 -7.33 16.29
N GLU A 137 -12.74 -8.55 16.40
CA GLU A 137 -12.92 -9.26 17.68
C GLU A 137 -11.59 -9.38 18.44
N ASP A 138 -10.51 -9.75 17.77
CA ASP A 138 -9.16 -9.83 18.36
C ASP A 138 -8.69 -8.47 18.91
N ILE A 139 -8.91 -7.38 18.15
CA ILE A 139 -8.52 -6.01 18.56
C ILE A 139 -9.37 -5.55 19.75
N GLU A 140 -10.69 -5.75 19.71
CA GLU A 140 -11.61 -5.38 20.78
C GLU A 140 -11.31 -6.14 22.08
N ALA A 141 -10.89 -7.40 21.97
CA ALA A 141 -10.43 -8.20 23.09
C ALA A 141 -9.01 -7.82 23.60
N GLY A 142 -8.32 -6.88 22.97
CA GLY A 142 -6.95 -6.51 23.33
C GLY A 142 -5.94 -7.64 23.15
N LYS A 143 -6.17 -8.54 22.21
CA LYS A 143 -5.33 -9.71 21.99
C LYS A 143 -3.91 -9.31 21.60
N LYS A 144 -2.92 -9.91 22.26
CA LYS A 144 -1.50 -9.75 21.94
C LYS A 144 -1.02 -10.92 21.09
N TRP A 145 -0.80 -10.67 19.81
CA TRP A 145 -0.41 -11.72 18.89
C TRP A 145 0.23 -11.15 17.63
N ILE A 146 1.34 -11.72 17.25
CA ILE A 146 2.01 -11.42 15.98
C ILE A 146 1.91 -12.68 15.13
N GLN A 147 1.32 -12.58 13.94
CA GLN A 147 1.19 -13.72 13.03
C GLN A 147 2.55 -14.34 12.73
N PRO A 148 2.78 -15.61 13.09
CA PRO A 148 4.06 -16.25 12.84
C PRO A 148 4.24 -16.54 11.35
N ALA A 149 5.45 -16.34 10.84
CA ALA A 149 5.81 -16.79 9.51
C ALA A 149 6.01 -18.31 9.48
N LEU A 150 5.45 -18.97 8.48
CA LEU A 150 5.76 -20.36 8.21
C LEU A 150 7.15 -20.49 7.60
N LYS A 151 7.73 -21.71 7.64
CA LYS A 151 8.99 -21.99 6.96
C LYS A 151 8.93 -21.66 5.45
N ALA A 152 7.81 -21.94 4.82
CA ALA A 152 7.56 -21.59 3.42
C ALA A 152 7.58 -20.09 3.17
N ASP A 153 6.98 -19.28 4.06
CA ASP A 153 6.96 -17.81 3.93
C ASP A 153 8.37 -17.24 3.93
N ARG A 154 9.22 -17.70 4.86
CA ARG A 154 10.62 -17.25 4.94
C ARG A 154 11.42 -17.68 3.71
N ALA A 155 11.17 -18.89 3.18
CA ALA A 155 11.80 -19.36 1.95
C ALA A 155 11.40 -18.51 0.73
N TRP A 156 10.12 -18.12 0.63
CA TRP A 156 9.63 -17.22 -0.42
C TRP A 156 10.26 -15.84 -0.31
N HIS A 157 10.36 -15.30 0.90
CA HIS A 157 11.01 -14.00 1.12
C HIS A 157 12.50 -14.04 0.73
N GLN A 158 13.22 -15.07 1.14
CA GLN A 158 14.63 -15.23 0.76
C GLN A 158 14.80 -15.29 -0.76
N LYS A 159 13.99 -16.09 -1.45
CA LYS A 159 14.00 -16.18 -2.92
C LYS A 159 13.65 -14.84 -3.60
N TYR A 160 12.76 -14.07 -3.01
CA TYR A 160 12.45 -12.73 -3.49
C TYR A 160 13.66 -11.82 -3.38
N LEU A 161 14.37 -11.80 -2.24
CA LEU A 161 15.56 -10.97 -2.04
C LEU A 161 16.67 -11.35 -3.03
N GLU A 162 16.90 -12.64 -3.27
CA GLU A 162 17.88 -13.13 -4.25
C GLU A 162 17.56 -12.63 -5.67
N ARG A 163 16.27 -12.68 -6.06
CA ARG A 163 15.82 -12.14 -7.36
C ARG A 163 16.01 -10.64 -7.46
N GLN A 164 15.68 -9.90 -6.39
CA GLN A 164 15.85 -8.45 -6.37
C GLN A 164 17.32 -8.05 -6.47
N ALA A 165 18.21 -8.76 -5.80
CA ALA A 165 19.64 -8.53 -5.86
C ALA A 165 20.24 -8.81 -7.27
N ALA A 166 19.61 -9.68 -8.04
CA ALA A 166 20.01 -10.00 -9.41
C ALA A 166 19.51 -8.99 -10.46
N VAL A 167 18.59 -8.10 -10.10
CA VAL A 167 18.05 -7.08 -11.01
C VAL A 167 18.94 -5.84 -10.97
N PRO A 168 19.45 -5.34 -12.11
CA PRO A 168 20.19 -4.08 -12.15
C PRO A 168 19.38 -2.92 -11.57
N SER A 169 20.01 -2.08 -10.75
CA SER A 169 19.33 -1.01 -10.02
C SER A 169 18.69 0.06 -10.92
N ASP A 170 19.17 0.20 -12.15
CA ASP A 170 18.65 1.12 -13.14
C ASP A 170 17.40 0.60 -13.87
N GLN A 171 17.17 -0.72 -13.88
CA GLN A 171 15.99 -1.31 -14.54
C GLN A 171 14.68 -0.76 -13.95
N TRP A 172 14.65 -0.50 -12.65
CA TRP A 172 13.47 0.03 -11.98
C TRP A 172 13.20 1.51 -12.29
N ARG A 173 14.20 2.27 -12.76
CA ARG A 173 14.06 3.70 -13.08
C ARG A 173 13.20 3.96 -14.32
N HIS A 174 13.05 2.95 -15.18
CA HIS A 174 12.32 3.05 -16.43
C HIS A 174 11.18 2.03 -16.54
N ILE A 175 10.65 1.62 -15.39
CA ILE A 175 9.59 0.59 -15.36
C ILE A 175 8.24 1.10 -15.86
N TYR A 176 8.02 2.42 -15.86
CA TYR A 176 6.79 3.04 -16.35
C TYR A 176 7.00 3.74 -17.68
N ASP A 177 6.06 3.54 -18.58
CA ASP A 177 5.94 4.27 -19.84
C ASP A 177 4.59 4.97 -19.91
N VAL A 178 4.54 6.13 -20.60
CA VAL A 178 3.31 6.89 -20.85
C VAL A 178 3.10 6.96 -22.35
N THR A 179 2.07 6.27 -22.82
CA THR A 179 1.76 6.13 -24.25
C THR A 179 1.07 7.37 -24.83
N GLU A 180 0.90 7.41 -26.15
CA GLU A 180 0.24 8.52 -26.87
C GLU A 180 -1.24 8.68 -26.52
N GLU A 181 -1.88 7.65 -25.91
CA GLU A 181 -3.26 7.71 -25.45
C GLU A 181 -3.44 8.64 -24.22
N CYS A 182 -2.37 9.22 -23.70
CA CYS A 182 -2.46 10.13 -22.56
C CYS A 182 -3.17 11.43 -22.94
N ILE A 183 -4.31 11.70 -22.32
CA ILE A 183 -5.13 12.90 -22.52
C ILE A 183 -4.85 14.03 -21.53
N GLY A 184 -3.81 13.90 -20.69
CA GLY A 184 -3.43 14.94 -19.72
C GLY A 184 -4.45 15.22 -18.63
N CYS A 185 -5.33 14.27 -18.28
CA CYS A 185 -6.41 14.49 -17.29
C CYS A 185 -5.94 14.70 -15.85
N GLY A 186 -4.69 14.40 -15.51
CA GLY A 186 -4.09 14.63 -14.19
C GLY A 186 -4.55 13.66 -13.10
N ILE A 187 -5.33 12.61 -13.38
CA ILE A 187 -5.73 11.65 -12.33
C ILE A 187 -4.50 10.97 -11.72
N CYS A 188 -3.53 10.56 -12.54
CA CYS A 188 -2.32 9.89 -12.08
C CYS A 188 -1.46 10.74 -11.13
N THR A 189 -1.44 12.07 -11.30
CA THR A 189 -0.72 12.98 -10.40
C THR A 189 -1.37 13.01 -9.02
N ARG A 190 -2.70 12.96 -8.97
CA ARG A 190 -3.50 13.07 -7.73
C ARG A 190 -3.62 11.75 -6.96
N VAL A 191 -3.51 10.62 -7.63
CA VAL A 191 -3.53 9.29 -6.95
C VAL A 191 -2.14 8.82 -6.54
N CYS A 192 -1.09 9.56 -6.86
CA CYS A 192 0.28 9.20 -6.51
C CYS A 192 0.61 9.59 -5.07
N PRO A 193 0.80 8.62 -4.14
CA PRO A 193 1.09 8.94 -2.74
C PRO A 193 2.47 9.58 -2.52
N ALA A 194 3.35 9.50 -3.51
CA ALA A 194 4.72 10.02 -3.45
C ALA A 194 4.93 11.29 -4.29
N GLY A 195 3.89 11.76 -5.01
CA GLY A 195 4.01 12.96 -5.86
C GLY A 195 5.01 12.82 -7.00
N CYS A 196 5.34 11.59 -7.43
CA CYS A 196 6.35 11.37 -8.47
C CYS A 196 5.82 11.40 -9.91
N ILE A 197 4.61 11.95 -10.12
CA ILE A 197 4.03 12.14 -11.44
C ILE A 197 3.54 13.58 -11.55
N HIS A 198 3.91 14.25 -12.63
CA HIS A 198 3.46 15.60 -12.97
C HIS A 198 3.03 15.67 -14.43
N LEU A 199 2.46 16.80 -14.84
CA LEU A 199 2.11 17.06 -16.24
C LEU A 199 3.12 17.99 -16.89
N GLU A 200 3.68 17.55 -18.02
CA GLU A 200 4.47 18.39 -18.90
C GLU A 200 3.80 18.47 -20.28
N LYS A 201 3.54 19.68 -20.76
CA LYS A 201 2.89 19.93 -22.07
C LYS A 201 1.60 19.11 -22.26
N GLY A 202 0.81 18.95 -21.17
CA GLY A 202 -0.46 18.21 -21.22
C GLY A 202 -0.31 16.69 -21.21
N ARG A 203 0.86 16.14 -20.87
CA ARG A 203 1.14 14.71 -20.80
C ARG A 203 1.75 14.34 -19.44
N ALA A 204 1.42 13.16 -18.92
CA ALA A 204 1.99 12.69 -17.67
C ALA A 204 3.47 12.32 -17.85
N VAL A 205 4.29 12.71 -16.87
CA VAL A 205 5.71 12.34 -16.76
C VAL A 205 5.92 11.69 -15.39
N HIS A 206 6.57 10.52 -15.37
CA HIS A 206 6.87 9.78 -14.16
C HIS A 206 8.37 9.88 -13.83
N THR A 207 8.72 10.47 -12.69
CA THR A 207 10.11 10.70 -12.30
C THR A 207 10.78 9.53 -11.58
N MET A 208 10.02 8.55 -11.13
CA MET A 208 10.46 7.42 -10.28
C MET A 208 11.04 7.81 -8.92
N GLU A 209 11.30 9.08 -8.69
CA GLU A 209 11.81 9.55 -7.41
C GLU A 209 10.79 9.25 -6.29
N ASN A 210 11.24 8.55 -5.24
CA ASN A 210 10.39 8.11 -4.12
C ASN A 210 9.20 7.22 -4.48
N CYS A 211 9.12 6.68 -5.70
CA CYS A 211 8.02 5.83 -6.13
C CYS A 211 7.85 4.64 -5.20
N GLN A 212 6.61 4.43 -4.73
CA GLN A 212 6.27 3.33 -3.83
C GLN A 212 5.91 2.03 -4.57
N MET A 213 6.01 2.00 -5.90
CA MET A 213 5.63 0.85 -6.73
C MET A 213 4.19 0.35 -6.48
N CYS A 214 3.31 1.24 -6.04
CA CYS A 214 1.94 0.92 -5.64
C CYS A 214 0.97 0.73 -6.82
N MET A 215 1.41 1.07 -8.03
CA MET A 215 0.65 0.99 -9.29
C MET A 215 -0.66 1.80 -9.32
N ALA A 216 -0.90 2.70 -8.36
CA ALA A 216 -2.10 3.52 -8.34
C ALA A 216 -2.29 4.31 -9.65
N CYS A 217 -1.21 4.87 -10.19
CA CYS A 217 -1.25 5.63 -11.45
C CYS A 217 -1.71 4.79 -12.65
N ILE A 218 -1.26 3.55 -12.77
CA ILE A 218 -1.65 2.62 -13.84
C ILE A 218 -3.11 2.22 -13.67
N HIS A 219 -3.48 1.79 -12.48
CA HIS A 219 -4.82 1.26 -12.22
C HIS A 219 -5.93 2.32 -12.33
N HIS A 220 -5.63 3.59 -12.07
CA HIS A 220 -6.61 4.66 -12.15
C HIS A 220 -6.53 5.50 -13.44
N CYS A 221 -5.68 5.11 -14.40
CA CYS A 221 -5.63 5.79 -15.69
C CYS A 221 -6.86 5.45 -16.55
N PRO A 222 -7.74 6.41 -16.89
CA PRO A 222 -8.97 6.12 -17.62
C PRO A 222 -8.73 5.71 -19.07
N GLN A 223 -7.55 6.04 -19.61
CA GLN A 223 -7.15 5.69 -20.99
C GLN A 223 -6.19 4.50 -21.03
N ASN A 224 -5.89 3.88 -19.89
CA ASN A 224 -4.80 2.88 -19.80
C ASN A 224 -3.49 3.36 -20.43
N ALA A 225 -3.23 4.66 -20.41
CA ALA A 225 -2.07 5.29 -21.05
C ALA A 225 -0.77 5.13 -20.27
N ILE A 226 -0.83 4.75 -18.99
CA ILE A 226 0.36 4.40 -18.21
C ILE A 226 0.52 2.89 -18.23
N ARG A 227 1.69 2.43 -18.65
CA ARG A 227 2.01 1.01 -18.83
C ARG A 227 3.29 0.65 -18.08
N LEU A 228 3.49 -0.63 -17.84
CA LEU A 228 4.79 -1.15 -17.46
C LEU A 228 5.64 -1.42 -18.72
N THR A 229 6.94 -1.19 -18.63
CA THR A 229 7.90 -1.57 -19.70
C THR A 229 8.19 -3.08 -19.72
N ILE A 230 7.74 -3.80 -18.68
CA ILE A 230 7.73 -5.27 -18.64
C ILE A 230 6.32 -5.81 -18.94
N PRO A 231 6.18 -7.04 -19.44
CA PRO A 231 4.88 -7.58 -19.80
C PRO A 231 3.88 -7.59 -18.63
N GLU A 232 2.68 -7.10 -18.89
CA GLU A 232 1.51 -7.21 -18.03
C GLU A 232 0.74 -8.50 -18.38
N LYS A 233 0.20 -9.20 -17.40
CA LYS A 233 -0.55 -10.45 -17.61
C LYS A 233 -1.81 -10.23 -18.47
N ASN A 234 -2.55 -9.15 -18.19
CA ASN A 234 -3.68 -8.67 -18.98
C ASN A 234 -3.62 -7.14 -19.08
N PRO A 235 -3.06 -6.58 -20.19
CA PRO A 235 -2.91 -5.13 -20.35
C PRO A 235 -4.21 -4.34 -20.44
N ALA A 236 -5.35 -5.00 -20.72
CA ALA A 236 -6.65 -4.35 -20.81
C ALA A 236 -7.33 -4.20 -19.44
N ALA A 237 -7.01 -5.09 -18.50
CA ALA A 237 -7.64 -5.12 -17.19
C ALA A 237 -6.92 -4.22 -16.16
N ARG A 238 -7.72 -3.54 -15.34
CA ARG A 238 -7.26 -2.71 -14.23
C ARG A 238 -8.05 -3.05 -12.98
N PHE A 239 -7.44 -2.84 -11.81
CA PHE A 239 -8.05 -3.14 -10.53
C PHE A 239 -8.15 -1.89 -9.65
N HIS A 240 -9.29 -1.70 -9.08
CA HIS A 240 -9.51 -0.86 -7.90
C HIS A 240 -10.58 -1.51 -7.04
N ASN A 241 -10.45 -1.38 -5.72
CA ASN A 241 -11.43 -1.95 -4.80
C ASN A 241 -12.81 -1.31 -5.05
N SER A 242 -13.82 -2.13 -5.31
CA SER A 242 -15.17 -1.69 -5.71
C SER A 242 -15.92 -0.87 -4.65
N HIS A 243 -15.51 -0.98 -3.38
CA HIS A 243 -16.09 -0.24 -2.27
C HIS A 243 -15.42 1.13 -2.02
N ILE A 244 -14.37 1.46 -2.79
CA ILE A 244 -13.60 2.71 -2.63
C ILE A 244 -13.69 3.54 -3.90
N ARG A 245 -14.20 4.77 -3.77
CA ARG A 245 -14.31 5.70 -4.89
C ARG A 245 -12.95 6.33 -5.21
N LEU A 246 -12.75 6.71 -6.46
CA LEU A 246 -11.56 7.43 -6.90
C LEU A 246 -11.30 8.70 -6.06
N THR A 247 -12.36 9.42 -5.67
CA THR A 247 -12.24 10.62 -4.83
C THR A 247 -11.66 10.34 -3.46
N GLU A 248 -11.82 9.14 -2.92
CA GLU A 248 -11.25 8.73 -1.64
C GLU A 248 -9.76 8.40 -1.78
N ILE A 249 -9.35 7.79 -2.91
CA ILE A 249 -7.94 7.58 -3.25
C ILE A 249 -7.23 8.93 -3.46
N VAL A 250 -7.85 9.85 -4.19
CA VAL A 250 -7.32 11.21 -4.38
C VAL A 250 -7.17 11.91 -3.02
N LYS A 251 -8.19 11.90 -2.17
CA LYS A 251 -8.11 12.49 -0.82
C LYS A 251 -6.97 11.90 0.01
N ALA A 252 -6.71 10.60 -0.14
CA ALA A 252 -5.64 9.93 0.58
C ALA A 252 -4.24 10.30 0.07
N ASN A 253 -4.07 10.46 -1.24
CA ASN A 253 -2.77 10.41 -1.88
C ASN A 253 -2.33 11.73 -2.55
N ASP A 254 -3.24 12.67 -2.79
CA ASP A 254 -2.94 13.91 -3.53
C ASP A 254 -1.87 14.74 -2.80
N GLN A 255 -0.74 14.96 -3.46
CA GLN A 255 0.41 15.70 -2.95
C GLN A 255 0.46 17.15 -3.43
N SER A 256 -0.47 17.57 -4.32
CA SER A 256 -0.44 18.89 -4.97
C SER A 256 -0.53 20.08 -4.00
N GLY A 257 -1.18 19.89 -2.85
CA GLY A 257 -1.25 20.91 -1.79
C GLY A 257 0.06 21.17 -1.05
N TRP A 258 1.09 20.33 -1.25
CA TRP A 258 2.35 20.38 -0.51
C TRP A 258 3.55 20.81 -1.37
N GLU A 259 3.40 20.87 -2.70
CA GLU A 259 4.45 21.29 -3.63
C GLU A 259 4.83 22.78 -3.49
N ALA A 260 3.95 23.59 -2.93
CA ALA A 260 4.15 25.04 -2.75
C ALA A 260 5.19 25.41 -1.67
N HIS A 261 5.75 24.44 -0.95
CA HIS A 261 6.67 24.65 0.18
C HIS A 261 8.05 23.98 0.00
N ARG A 262 8.38 23.54 -1.23
CA ARG A 262 9.72 23.02 -1.58
C ARG A 262 10.58 24.02 -2.30
#